data_e249581c3764a23edcaf394a1faf6ac0
#
_entry.id   e249581c3764a23edcaf394a1faf6ac0
#
_cell.length_a   1.000
_cell.length_b   1.000
_cell.length_c   1.000
_cell.angle_alpha   90.00
_cell.angle_beta   90.00
_cell.angle_gamma   90.00
#
_symmetry.space_group_name_H-M   'P 1'
#
loop_
_entity.id
_entity.type
_entity.pdbx_description
1 polymer ?
#
loop_
_entity_poly.entity_id
_entity_poly.type
_entity_poly.pdbx_seq_one_letter_code
_entity_poly.pdbx_strand_id
1 'polypeptide(L)'
;FVLMVDKNKVPCIPIKESTAAYLLRHNKAKIINHDPTVIQRFDEYSADYEIRNIFELKIDSGYLNIGFSVSDSEHEYLAGQVNLLQGMSERLTVRASNRKFKRARLRYRKNKNVDYKTVHNSTYKNGNQDGWIAPSIQHKIDSHILLIKKIAQWVPIDRIIIEVAKFDIQKMIADLDGRIISGKDYQNGEMKGYENVTAYVRDRDKHTCQMCLSSGKVKNKNNDTIEVHHIIPRAAGGTNRPSNLICLCHH
;
A
#
# COMPACT_ATOMS: atom_id res chain seq x y z
N PHE A 1 8.31 26.68 -10.89
CA PHE A 1 7.75 26.50 -12.24
C PHE A 1 6.23 26.49 -12.17
N VAL A 2 5.58 26.84 -13.30
CA VAL A 2 4.12 26.83 -13.48
C VAL A 2 3.78 25.84 -14.59
N LEU A 3 2.83 24.96 -14.35
CA LEU A 3 2.36 24.00 -15.35
C LEU A 3 1.49 24.71 -16.37
N MET A 4 1.55 24.26 -17.62
CA MET A 4 0.88 24.94 -18.71
C MET A 4 0.19 23.92 -19.62
N VAL A 5 -1.01 24.25 -20.05
CA VAL A 5 -1.72 23.54 -21.13
C VAL A 5 -2.10 24.52 -22.23
N ASP A 6 -2.24 24.04 -23.44
CA ASP A 6 -2.69 24.84 -24.58
C ASP A 6 -4.21 25.07 -24.58
N LYS A 7 -4.72 25.71 -25.64
CA LYS A 7 -6.16 25.92 -25.86
C LYS A 7 -6.97 24.63 -25.85
N ASN A 8 -6.39 23.53 -26.36
CA ASN A 8 -7.03 22.23 -26.48
C ASN A 8 -6.83 21.35 -25.24
N LYS A 9 -6.24 21.91 -24.16
CA LYS A 9 -5.84 21.23 -22.92
C LYS A 9 -4.76 20.17 -23.11
N VAL A 10 -3.96 20.29 -24.18
CA VAL A 10 -2.78 19.45 -24.36
C VAL A 10 -1.68 19.93 -23.43
N PRO A 11 -1.03 19.05 -22.65
CA PRO A 11 0.05 19.43 -21.75
C PRO A 11 1.23 20.03 -22.51
N CYS A 12 1.73 21.14 -22.00
CA CYS A 12 2.89 21.83 -22.54
C CYS A 12 4.08 21.73 -21.57
N ILE A 13 5.27 22.10 -22.04
CA ILE A 13 6.46 22.19 -21.19
C ILE A 13 6.21 23.20 -20.06
N PRO A 14 6.48 22.87 -18.78
CA PRO A 14 6.36 23.81 -17.66
C PRO A 14 7.23 25.04 -17.87
N ILE A 15 6.74 26.20 -17.48
CA ILE A 15 7.39 27.49 -17.71
C ILE A 15 7.82 28.15 -16.38
N LYS A 16 8.74 29.09 -16.45
CA LYS A 16 9.14 29.92 -15.29
C LYS A 16 7.98 30.82 -14.87
N GLU A 17 7.92 31.13 -13.57
CA GLU A 17 6.88 31.99 -12.98
C GLU A 17 6.80 33.37 -13.64
N SER A 18 7.98 33.94 -14.01
CA SER A 18 8.05 35.22 -14.71
C SER A 18 7.33 35.20 -16.06
N THR A 19 7.49 34.11 -16.82
CA THR A 19 6.82 33.91 -18.12
C THR A 19 5.32 33.70 -17.92
N ALA A 20 4.91 32.92 -16.91
CA ALA A 20 3.51 32.73 -16.57
C ALA A 20 2.85 34.07 -16.19
N ALA A 21 3.51 34.88 -15.35
CA ALA A 21 3.02 36.20 -14.97
C ALA A 21 2.87 37.12 -16.18
N TYR A 22 3.81 37.08 -17.13
CA TYR A 22 3.70 37.83 -18.38
C TYR A 22 2.46 37.41 -19.18
N LEU A 23 2.25 36.11 -19.38
CA LEU A 23 1.10 35.59 -20.13
C LEU A 23 -0.25 35.98 -19.49
N LEU A 24 -0.33 35.92 -18.16
CA LEU A 24 -1.53 36.32 -17.42
C LEU A 24 -1.79 37.82 -17.52
N ARG A 25 -0.77 38.68 -17.36
CA ARG A 25 -0.91 40.14 -17.44
C ARG A 25 -1.34 40.61 -18.83
N HIS A 26 -0.90 39.91 -19.88
CA HIS A 26 -1.25 40.26 -21.26
C HIS A 26 -2.51 39.55 -21.77
N ASN A 27 -3.30 38.92 -20.87
CA ASN A 27 -4.53 38.19 -21.21
C ASN A 27 -4.29 37.09 -22.29
N LYS A 28 -3.12 36.46 -22.29
CA LYS A 28 -2.78 35.34 -23.21
C LYS A 28 -3.03 33.96 -22.59
N ALA A 29 -3.28 33.91 -21.29
CA ALA A 29 -3.58 32.69 -20.55
C ALA A 29 -4.54 32.99 -19.39
N LYS A 30 -5.13 31.93 -18.83
CA LYS A 30 -5.93 31.97 -17.60
C LYS A 30 -5.48 30.88 -16.65
N ILE A 31 -5.66 31.08 -15.34
CA ILE A 31 -5.44 30.04 -14.33
C ILE A 31 -6.60 29.06 -14.36
N ILE A 32 -6.33 27.77 -14.40
CA ILE A 32 -7.32 26.71 -14.35
C ILE A 32 -7.20 25.84 -13.09
N ASN A 33 -6.05 25.86 -12.43
CA ASN A 33 -5.84 25.21 -11.13
C ASN A 33 -4.84 26.02 -10.30
N HIS A 34 -5.03 26.08 -8.99
CA HIS A 34 -4.17 26.86 -8.08
C HIS A 34 -3.13 26.01 -7.36
N ASP A 35 -3.43 24.74 -7.11
CA ASP A 35 -2.52 23.81 -6.44
C ASP A 35 -2.54 22.42 -7.10
N PRO A 36 -1.49 22.07 -7.85
CA PRO A 36 -0.40 22.93 -8.34
C PRO A 36 -0.93 24.00 -9.30
N THR A 37 -0.20 25.11 -9.43
CA THR A 37 -0.60 26.18 -10.35
C THR A 37 -0.50 25.71 -11.78
N VAL A 38 -1.64 25.72 -12.47
CA VAL A 38 -1.77 25.36 -13.91
C VAL A 38 -2.44 26.49 -14.66
N ILE A 39 -1.84 26.92 -15.74
CA ILE A 39 -2.41 27.93 -16.63
C ILE A 39 -2.81 27.32 -17.98
N GLN A 40 -3.88 27.82 -18.55
CA GLN A 40 -4.30 27.48 -19.90
C GLN A 40 -4.06 28.67 -20.84
N ARG A 41 -3.33 28.41 -21.95
CA ARG A 41 -3.16 29.38 -23.03
C ARG A 41 -4.43 29.49 -23.85
N PHE A 42 -4.60 30.63 -24.54
CA PHE A 42 -5.72 30.85 -25.49
C PHE A 42 -5.36 30.46 -26.92
N ASP A 43 -4.08 30.25 -27.20
CA ASP A 43 -3.55 29.79 -28.48
C ASP A 43 -3.10 28.31 -28.42
N GLU A 44 -2.94 27.72 -29.59
CA GLU A 44 -2.29 26.43 -29.73
C GLU A 44 -0.79 26.62 -29.58
N TYR A 45 -0.18 25.75 -28.80
CA TYR A 45 1.26 25.77 -28.56
C TYR A 45 1.86 24.46 -29.06
N SER A 46 2.45 24.53 -30.25
CA SER A 46 3.32 23.47 -30.79
C SER A 46 4.72 23.70 -30.23
N ALA A 47 5.07 23.03 -29.15
CA ALA A 47 6.50 22.88 -28.83
C ALA A 47 7.09 21.89 -29.84
N ASP A 48 8.31 22.15 -30.30
CA ASP A 48 9.10 21.17 -31.04
C ASP A 48 9.42 20.01 -30.06
N TYR A 49 8.55 19.03 -30.05
CA TYR A 49 8.65 17.86 -29.14
C TYR A 49 9.93 17.05 -29.39
N GLU A 50 10.58 17.23 -30.55
CA GLU A 50 11.81 16.54 -30.94
C GLU A 50 13.05 17.01 -30.18
N ILE A 51 13.05 18.21 -29.57
CA ILE A 51 14.23 18.82 -28.92
C ILE A 51 14.05 18.97 -27.40
N ARG A 52 12.95 18.50 -26.85
CA ARG A 52 12.70 18.64 -25.41
C ARG A 52 13.35 17.54 -24.57
N ASN A 53 13.66 17.87 -23.34
CA ASN A 53 14.07 16.88 -22.34
C ASN A 53 12.96 15.86 -22.07
N ILE A 54 13.37 14.64 -21.69
CA ILE A 54 12.43 13.57 -21.32
C ILE A 54 11.86 13.88 -19.94
N PHE A 55 10.53 13.96 -19.84
CA PHE A 55 9.82 14.13 -18.59
C PHE A 55 9.55 12.78 -17.92
N GLU A 56 10.08 12.62 -16.73
CA GLU A 56 9.92 11.42 -15.92
C GLU A 56 8.98 11.69 -14.75
N LEU A 57 7.94 10.87 -14.63
CA LEU A 57 7.11 10.80 -13.43
C LEU A 57 7.64 9.67 -12.55
N LYS A 58 8.20 10.01 -11.41
CA LYS A 58 8.70 9.08 -10.40
C LYS A 58 7.67 8.90 -9.30
N ILE A 59 7.36 7.67 -8.93
CA ILE A 59 6.33 7.32 -7.94
C ILE A 59 6.93 6.40 -6.90
N ASP A 60 6.84 6.81 -5.63
CA ASP A 60 7.07 5.97 -4.46
C ASP A 60 5.73 5.42 -3.97
N SER A 61 5.53 4.11 -4.12
CA SER A 61 4.28 3.42 -3.82
C SER A 61 4.18 3.01 -2.36
N GLY A 62 3.99 3.98 -1.47
CA GLY A 62 3.79 3.72 -0.05
C GLY A 62 2.41 3.11 0.28
N TYR A 63 2.32 2.42 1.42
CA TYR A 63 1.07 1.77 1.87
C TYR A 63 -0.04 2.77 2.25
N LEU A 64 0.31 3.89 2.87
CA LEU A 64 -0.61 4.94 3.33
C LEU A 64 -0.49 6.23 2.52
N ASN A 65 0.63 6.42 1.85
CA ASN A 65 0.95 7.64 1.13
C ASN A 65 1.59 7.26 -0.21
N ILE A 66 1.36 8.08 -1.22
CA ILE A 66 2.04 7.98 -2.50
C ILE A 66 2.90 9.22 -2.64
N GLY A 67 4.21 9.05 -2.65
CA GLY A 67 5.15 10.09 -3.04
C GLY A 67 5.23 10.18 -4.56
N PHE A 68 5.36 11.37 -5.11
CA PHE A 68 5.59 11.54 -6.54
C PHE A 68 6.45 12.76 -6.83
N SER A 69 7.21 12.68 -7.92
CA SER A 69 8.01 13.77 -8.46
C SER A 69 7.97 13.73 -9.98
N VAL A 70 7.88 14.89 -10.60
CA VAL A 70 7.99 15.07 -12.04
C VAL A 70 9.24 15.88 -12.31
N SER A 71 10.18 15.28 -13.00
CA SER A 71 11.48 15.91 -13.31
C SER A 71 11.93 15.60 -14.73
N ASP A 72 12.84 16.42 -15.23
CA ASP A 72 13.68 16.07 -16.37
C ASP A 72 15.14 15.85 -15.90
N SER A 73 16.12 15.93 -16.80
CA SER A 73 17.53 15.79 -16.47
C SER A 73 18.10 16.94 -15.65
N GLU A 74 17.45 18.11 -15.63
CA GLU A 74 17.97 19.34 -15.05
C GLU A 74 17.12 19.88 -13.91
N HIS A 75 15.79 19.71 -13.97
CA HIS A 75 14.86 20.35 -13.06
C HIS A 75 13.80 19.41 -12.52
N GLU A 76 13.35 19.67 -11.32
CA GLU A 76 12.13 19.14 -10.75
C GLU A 76 11.03 20.20 -10.89
N TYR A 77 9.92 19.82 -11.53
CA TYR A 77 8.80 20.72 -11.85
C TYR A 77 7.65 20.61 -10.88
N LEU A 78 7.43 19.42 -10.36
CA LEU A 78 6.35 19.12 -9.46
C LEU A 78 6.76 17.97 -8.54
N ALA A 79 6.59 18.16 -7.23
CA ALA A 79 6.73 17.09 -6.26
C ALA A 79 5.59 17.17 -5.23
N GLY A 80 5.24 16.04 -4.66
CA GLY A 80 4.20 16.01 -3.66
C GLY A 80 3.93 14.64 -3.08
N GLN A 81 2.96 14.61 -2.19
CA GLN A 81 2.51 13.41 -1.52
C GLN A 81 0.99 13.35 -1.49
N VAL A 82 0.44 12.21 -1.85
CA VAL A 82 -1.00 11.93 -1.74
C VAL A 82 -1.24 11.00 -0.57
N ASN A 83 -2.02 11.45 0.39
CA ASN A 83 -2.44 10.62 1.51
C ASN A 83 -3.59 9.71 1.08
N LEU A 84 -3.38 8.40 1.15
CA LEU A 84 -4.40 7.42 0.84
C LEU A 84 -5.42 7.32 1.98
N LEU A 85 -6.57 6.71 1.68
CA LEU A 85 -7.65 6.53 2.65
C LEU A 85 -7.18 5.75 3.87
N GLN A 86 -7.16 6.41 5.02
CA GLN A 86 -6.81 5.83 6.31
C GLN A 86 -8.02 5.21 7.02
N GLY A 87 -7.78 4.38 8.05
CA GLY A 87 -8.83 3.75 8.84
C GLY A 87 -9.63 2.69 8.09
N MET A 88 -9.11 2.15 6.99
CA MET A 88 -9.81 1.12 6.19
C MET A 88 -10.09 -0.14 7.00
N SER A 89 -9.15 -0.57 7.84
CA SER A 89 -9.29 -1.75 8.69
C SER A 89 -10.46 -1.59 9.67
N GLU A 90 -10.55 -0.45 10.33
CA GLU A 90 -11.64 -0.13 11.26
C GLU A 90 -13.00 -0.10 10.54
N ARG A 91 -13.06 0.56 9.39
CA ARG A 91 -14.29 0.61 8.56
C ARG A 91 -14.72 -0.79 8.10
N LEU A 92 -13.78 -1.66 7.76
CA LEU A 92 -14.09 -3.05 7.39
C LEU A 92 -14.59 -3.84 8.60
N THR A 93 -14.03 -3.62 9.78
CA THR A 93 -14.49 -4.24 11.04
C THR A 93 -15.90 -3.78 11.40
N VAL A 94 -16.19 -2.49 11.31
CA VAL A 94 -17.53 -1.94 11.53
C VAL A 94 -18.53 -2.51 10.52
N ARG A 95 -18.16 -2.58 9.25
CA ARG A 95 -19.00 -3.21 8.21
C ARG A 95 -19.25 -4.69 8.48
N ALA A 96 -18.24 -5.42 8.93
CA ALA A 96 -18.38 -6.83 9.31
C ALA A 96 -19.33 -6.99 10.50
N SER A 97 -19.19 -6.17 11.54
CA SER A 97 -20.08 -6.12 12.69
C SER A 97 -21.51 -5.83 12.28
N ASN A 98 -21.75 -4.79 11.47
CA ASN A 98 -23.07 -4.44 10.99
C ASN A 98 -23.72 -5.58 10.17
N ARG A 99 -22.95 -6.28 9.32
CA ARG A 99 -23.41 -7.47 8.61
C ARG A 99 -23.77 -8.60 9.56
N LYS A 100 -22.97 -8.82 10.61
CA LYS A 100 -23.23 -9.82 11.66
C LYS A 100 -24.54 -9.49 12.40
N PHE A 101 -24.72 -8.24 12.79
CA PHE A 101 -25.96 -7.76 13.42
C PHE A 101 -27.19 -7.96 12.52
N LYS A 102 -27.10 -7.56 11.25
CA LYS A 102 -28.18 -7.74 10.28
C LYS A 102 -28.55 -9.23 10.13
N ARG A 103 -27.55 -10.10 10.03
CA ARG A 103 -27.77 -11.56 9.95
C ARG A 103 -28.39 -12.12 11.21
N ALA A 104 -27.97 -11.68 12.41
CA ALA A 104 -28.54 -12.10 13.68
C ALA A 104 -30.02 -11.70 13.79
N ARG A 105 -30.36 -10.45 13.40
CA ARG A 105 -31.76 -9.99 13.35
C ARG A 105 -32.63 -10.79 12.38
N LEU A 106 -32.08 -11.14 11.21
CA LEU A 106 -32.82 -12.00 10.24
C LEU A 106 -33.02 -13.41 10.75
N ARG A 107 -32.06 -13.98 11.49
CA ARG A 107 -32.21 -15.30 12.14
C ARG A 107 -33.22 -15.27 13.27
N TYR A 108 -33.24 -14.23 14.08
CA TYR A 108 -34.16 -14.06 15.20
C TYR A 108 -35.59 -13.84 14.72
N ARG A 109 -35.76 -13.03 13.70
CA ARG A 109 -37.05 -12.90 13.00
C ARG A 109 -37.28 -14.14 12.16
N LYS A 110 -37.53 -15.27 12.76
CA LYS A 110 -37.96 -16.52 12.09
C LYS A 110 -39.15 -16.33 11.14
N ASN A 111 -39.14 -15.37 10.32
CA ASN A 111 -40.09 -15.11 9.27
C ASN A 111 -39.71 -16.00 8.11
N LYS A 112 -40.01 -17.08 8.34
CA LYS A 112 -41.12 -17.94 8.02
C LYS A 112 -41.15 -18.37 6.55
N ASN A 113 -40.68 -17.60 5.59
CA ASN A 113 -40.80 -17.92 4.16
C ASN A 113 -39.65 -17.45 3.28
N VAL A 114 -38.52 -17.00 3.85
CA VAL A 114 -37.31 -16.72 3.04
C VAL A 114 -36.44 -17.96 3.11
N ASP A 115 -36.32 -18.65 1.99
CA ASP A 115 -35.43 -19.78 1.84
C ASP A 115 -33.99 -19.31 2.16
N TYR A 116 -33.51 -19.74 3.32
CA TYR A 116 -32.22 -19.35 3.89
C TYR A 116 -31.06 -19.73 2.96
N LYS A 117 -31.27 -20.67 2.05
CA LYS A 117 -30.25 -21.12 1.07
C LYS A 117 -30.04 -20.12 -0.05
N THR A 118 -31.04 -19.36 -0.46
CA THR A 118 -30.94 -18.40 -1.57
C THR A 118 -30.18 -17.14 -1.21
N VAL A 119 -30.23 -16.68 0.04
CA VAL A 119 -29.53 -15.46 0.49
C VAL A 119 -28.05 -15.69 0.69
N HIS A 120 -27.61 -16.92 0.94
CA HIS A 120 -26.20 -17.23 1.17
C HIS A 120 -25.40 -17.56 -0.09
N ASN A 121 -26.06 -17.96 -1.17
CA ASN A 121 -25.37 -18.44 -2.36
C ASN A 121 -24.90 -17.34 -3.35
N SER A 122 -25.42 -16.12 -3.23
CA SER A 122 -25.12 -15.08 -4.22
C SER A 122 -23.84 -14.30 -4.00
N THR A 123 -23.32 -14.27 -2.75
CA THR A 123 -22.20 -13.38 -2.40
C THR A 123 -20.84 -14.07 -2.31
N TYR A 124 -20.80 -15.39 -2.26
CA TYR A 124 -19.54 -16.13 -2.08
C TYR A 124 -18.94 -16.70 -3.37
N LYS A 125 -19.65 -16.64 -4.47
CA LYS A 125 -19.14 -17.18 -5.76
C LYS A 125 -17.99 -16.37 -6.36
N ASN A 126 -17.88 -15.09 -5.99
CA ASN A 126 -16.90 -14.18 -6.62
C ASN A 126 -15.53 -14.15 -5.91
N GLY A 127 -15.39 -14.73 -4.72
CA GLY A 127 -14.14 -14.67 -3.95
C GLY A 127 -13.05 -15.67 -4.36
N ASN A 128 -13.33 -16.57 -5.31
CA ASN A 128 -12.41 -17.61 -5.76
C ASN A 128 -12.15 -17.59 -7.28
N GLN A 129 -12.47 -16.50 -7.97
CA GLN A 129 -12.14 -16.36 -9.39
C GLN A 129 -10.66 -15.98 -9.52
N ASP A 130 -9.98 -16.59 -10.48
CA ASP A 130 -8.62 -16.23 -10.83
C ASP A 130 -8.57 -14.73 -11.19
N GLY A 131 -7.60 -14.01 -10.63
CA GLY A 131 -7.48 -12.57 -10.82
C GLY A 131 -8.33 -11.70 -9.86
N TRP A 132 -9.06 -12.28 -8.90
CA TRP A 132 -9.80 -11.47 -7.92
C TRP A 132 -8.86 -10.71 -6.99
N ILE A 133 -9.02 -9.39 -6.94
CA ILE A 133 -8.29 -8.50 -6.04
C ILE A 133 -9.24 -7.98 -4.97
N ALA A 134 -8.78 -7.94 -3.72
CA ALA A 134 -9.57 -7.38 -2.62
C ALA A 134 -9.93 -5.90 -2.92
N PRO A 135 -11.18 -5.45 -2.67
CA PRO A 135 -11.60 -4.09 -2.99
C PRO A 135 -10.73 -3.00 -2.37
N SER A 136 -10.12 -3.25 -1.21
CA SER A 136 -9.19 -2.31 -0.57
C SER A 136 -7.87 -2.19 -1.33
N ILE A 137 -7.39 -3.26 -1.94
CA ILE A 137 -6.18 -3.26 -2.79
C ILE A 137 -6.52 -2.62 -4.13
N GLN A 138 -7.66 -2.97 -4.73
CA GLN A 138 -8.13 -2.36 -5.97
C GLN A 138 -8.24 -0.84 -5.82
N HIS A 139 -8.81 -0.36 -4.71
CA HIS A 139 -8.90 1.09 -4.45
C HIS A 139 -7.52 1.77 -4.40
N LYS A 140 -6.50 1.11 -3.85
CA LYS A 140 -5.13 1.64 -3.85
C LYS A 140 -4.55 1.71 -5.27
N ILE A 141 -4.72 0.66 -6.06
CA ILE A 141 -4.30 0.62 -7.46
C ILE A 141 -4.99 1.75 -8.24
N ASP A 142 -6.30 1.89 -8.09
CA ASP A 142 -7.08 2.93 -8.75
C ASP A 142 -6.61 4.34 -8.35
N SER A 143 -6.22 4.53 -7.09
CA SER A 143 -5.68 5.81 -6.61
C SER A 143 -4.36 6.17 -7.27
N HIS A 144 -3.45 5.20 -7.48
CA HIS A 144 -2.21 5.43 -8.24
C HIS A 144 -2.50 5.76 -9.70
N ILE A 145 -3.40 5.01 -10.34
CA ILE A 145 -3.78 5.25 -11.74
C ILE A 145 -4.41 6.63 -11.91
N LEU A 146 -5.28 7.04 -10.98
CA LEU A 146 -5.91 8.36 -11.01
C LEU A 146 -4.88 9.49 -10.83
N LEU A 147 -3.91 9.31 -9.94
CA LEU A 147 -2.81 10.27 -9.77
C LEU A 147 -2.01 10.43 -11.06
N ILE A 148 -1.59 9.32 -11.67
CA ILE A 148 -0.85 9.33 -12.95
C ILE A 148 -1.65 10.06 -14.03
N LYS A 149 -2.93 9.71 -14.20
CA LYS A 149 -3.81 10.34 -15.18
C LYS A 149 -3.97 11.84 -14.92
N LYS A 150 -4.06 12.26 -13.66
CA LYS A 150 -4.21 13.67 -13.30
C LYS A 150 -2.95 14.47 -13.62
N ILE A 151 -1.77 13.94 -13.32
CA ILE A 151 -0.49 14.59 -13.63
C ILE A 151 -0.29 14.67 -15.13
N ALA A 152 -0.57 13.58 -15.85
CA ALA A 152 -0.44 13.53 -17.31
C ALA A 152 -1.37 14.51 -18.06
N GLN A 153 -2.41 15.03 -17.42
CA GLN A 153 -3.23 16.11 -17.99
C GLN A 153 -2.53 17.48 -17.98
N TRP A 154 -1.49 17.64 -17.17
CA TRP A 154 -0.83 18.93 -16.94
C TRP A 154 0.62 18.98 -17.40
N VAL A 155 1.27 17.79 -17.49
CA VAL A 155 2.67 17.67 -17.90
C VAL A 155 2.79 16.57 -18.95
N PRO A 156 3.56 16.78 -20.03
CA PRO A 156 3.78 15.77 -21.07
C PRO A 156 4.75 14.70 -20.55
N ILE A 157 4.23 13.66 -19.90
CA ILE A 157 5.02 12.56 -19.33
C ILE A 157 5.47 11.60 -20.42
N ASP A 158 6.76 11.36 -20.53
CA ASP A 158 7.36 10.41 -21.48
C ASP A 158 7.64 9.06 -20.84
N ARG A 159 8.01 9.07 -19.54
CA ARG A 159 8.38 7.87 -18.80
C ARG A 159 7.79 7.89 -17.40
N ILE A 160 7.33 6.72 -16.96
CA ILE A 160 6.85 6.52 -15.59
C ILE A 160 7.81 5.54 -14.90
N ILE A 161 8.35 5.94 -13.77
CA ILE A 161 9.25 5.15 -12.93
C ILE A 161 8.55 4.90 -11.62
N ILE A 162 8.31 3.63 -11.29
CA ILE A 162 7.64 3.24 -10.04
C ILE A 162 8.66 2.52 -9.17
N GLU A 163 8.84 3.00 -7.94
CA GLU A 163 9.61 2.27 -6.94
C GLU A 163 8.82 1.05 -6.49
N VAL A 164 9.40 -0.13 -6.74
CA VAL A 164 8.85 -1.40 -6.30
C VAL A 164 9.70 -1.90 -5.16
N ALA A 165 9.11 -2.06 -3.98
CA ALA A 165 9.78 -2.69 -2.85
C ALA A 165 10.17 -4.13 -3.24
N LYS A 166 11.46 -4.37 -3.41
CA LYS A 166 11.99 -5.69 -3.83
C LYS A 166 11.99 -6.74 -2.70
N PHE A 167 11.56 -6.36 -1.49
CA PHE A 167 11.63 -7.24 -0.33
C PHE A 167 10.30 -7.97 -0.09
N ASP A 168 10.04 -8.97 -0.90
CA ASP A 168 9.10 -10.02 -0.53
C ASP A 168 9.83 -11.05 0.33
N ILE A 169 9.89 -10.79 1.65
CA ILE A 169 10.60 -11.65 2.61
C ILE A 169 10.04 -13.08 2.56
N GLN A 170 8.74 -13.25 2.42
CA GLN A 170 8.11 -14.57 2.35
C GLN A 170 8.55 -15.31 1.10
N LYS A 171 8.62 -14.64 -0.05
CA LYS A 171 9.13 -15.21 -1.29
C LYS A 171 10.60 -15.54 -1.18
N MET A 172 11.42 -14.66 -0.61
CA MET A 172 12.85 -14.92 -0.41
C MET A 172 13.10 -16.15 0.47
N ILE A 173 12.35 -16.29 1.57
CA ILE A 173 12.43 -17.49 2.43
C ILE A 173 11.97 -18.74 1.68
N ALA A 174 10.86 -18.64 0.95
CA ALA A 174 10.35 -19.75 0.15
C ALA A 174 11.33 -20.18 -0.95
N ASP A 175 11.96 -19.23 -1.62
CA ASP A 175 13.00 -19.50 -2.65
C ASP A 175 14.22 -20.19 -2.04
N LEU A 176 14.64 -19.81 -0.82
CA LEU A 176 15.70 -20.49 -0.06
C LEU A 176 15.32 -21.93 0.29
N ASP A 177 14.05 -22.17 0.59
CA ASP A 177 13.51 -23.51 0.90
C ASP A 177 13.11 -24.29 -0.37
N GLY A 178 13.30 -23.75 -1.57
CA GLY A 178 12.89 -24.36 -2.84
C GLY A 178 11.38 -24.47 -3.04
N ARG A 179 10.59 -23.62 -2.35
CA ARG A 179 9.12 -23.60 -2.43
C ARG A 179 8.64 -22.45 -3.32
N ILE A 180 7.63 -22.72 -4.13
CA ILE A 180 6.93 -21.68 -4.89
C ILE A 180 5.71 -21.25 -4.10
N ILE A 181 5.64 -19.97 -3.73
CA ILE A 181 4.47 -19.39 -3.04
C ILE A 181 3.55 -18.67 -4.02
N SER A 182 2.26 -18.87 -3.83
CA SER A 182 1.17 -18.27 -4.61
C SER A 182 0.26 -17.42 -3.72
N GLY A 183 -0.69 -16.69 -4.30
CA GLY A 183 -1.55 -15.75 -3.56
C GLY A 183 -2.19 -16.28 -2.28
N LYS A 184 -2.54 -17.58 -2.20
CA LYS A 184 -3.07 -18.21 -0.97
C LYS A 184 -1.99 -18.45 0.08
N ASP A 185 -0.76 -18.70 -0.34
CA ASP A 185 0.35 -19.05 0.56
C ASP A 185 0.81 -17.80 1.33
N TYR A 186 0.69 -16.61 0.74
CA TYR A 186 0.90 -15.34 1.45
C TYR A 186 -0.07 -15.09 2.60
N GLN A 187 -1.27 -15.69 2.56
CA GLN A 187 -2.24 -15.64 3.65
C GLN A 187 -1.94 -16.72 4.72
N ASN A 188 -1.13 -17.71 4.38
CA ASN A 188 -0.75 -18.83 5.21
C ASN A 188 0.69 -18.65 5.71
N GLY A 189 0.97 -17.50 6.36
CA GLY A 189 2.29 -17.23 6.94
C GLY A 189 2.71 -18.29 7.97
N GLU A 190 3.94 -18.17 8.46
CA GLU A 190 4.58 -19.09 9.41
C GLU A 190 3.73 -19.46 10.63
N MET A 191 2.81 -18.56 11.01
CA MET A 191 1.92 -18.73 12.16
C MET A 191 0.63 -19.50 11.85
N LYS A 192 0.47 -20.03 10.62
CA LYS A 192 -0.73 -20.79 10.28
C LYS A 192 -0.84 -22.05 11.13
N GLY A 193 -1.97 -22.20 11.78
CA GLY A 193 -2.26 -23.35 12.66
C GLY A 193 -1.91 -23.13 14.11
N TYR A 194 -1.27 -22.01 14.45
CA TYR A 194 -1.01 -21.63 15.84
C TYR A 194 -2.08 -20.67 16.36
N GLU A 195 -2.46 -20.84 17.62
CA GLU A 195 -3.47 -20.01 18.28
C GLU A 195 -3.02 -18.54 18.40
N ASN A 196 -1.75 -18.33 18.67
CA ASN A 196 -1.15 -17.01 18.82
C ASN A 196 0.37 -17.03 18.55
N VAL A 197 0.99 -15.86 18.48
CA VAL A 197 2.42 -15.70 18.22
C VAL A 197 3.29 -16.37 19.29
N THR A 198 2.83 -16.40 20.54
CA THR A 198 3.55 -17.03 21.66
C THR A 198 3.63 -18.55 21.48
N ALA A 199 2.52 -19.18 21.05
CA ALA A 199 2.49 -20.61 20.74
C ALA A 199 3.45 -20.95 19.61
N TYR A 200 3.44 -20.15 18.53
CA TYR A 200 4.37 -20.32 17.41
C TYR A 200 5.84 -20.19 17.85
N VAL A 201 6.18 -19.13 18.60
CA VAL A 201 7.57 -18.92 19.06
C VAL A 201 8.05 -20.03 19.97
N ARG A 202 7.19 -20.52 20.86
CA ARG A 202 7.52 -21.66 21.72
C ARG A 202 7.81 -22.93 20.92
N ASP A 203 7.01 -23.21 19.90
CA ASP A 203 7.21 -24.37 19.02
C ASP A 203 8.48 -24.21 18.17
N ARG A 204 8.67 -23.04 17.54
CA ARG A 204 9.87 -22.71 16.77
C ARG A 204 11.15 -22.92 17.59
N ASP A 205 11.14 -22.46 18.85
CA ASP A 205 12.27 -22.53 19.76
C ASP A 205 12.32 -23.87 20.52
N LYS A 206 11.44 -24.83 20.16
CA LYS A 206 11.36 -26.19 20.76
C LYS A 206 11.23 -26.17 22.28
N HIS A 207 10.47 -25.21 22.80
CA HIS A 207 10.29 -24.99 24.25
C HIS A 207 11.61 -24.90 25.01
N THR A 208 12.66 -24.33 24.41
CA THR A 208 14.01 -24.25 24.96
C THR A 208 14.47 -22.81 25.07
N CYS A 209 15.12 -22.47 26.17
CA CYS A 209 15.75 -21.16 26.31
C CYS A 209 16.90 -21.01 25.30
N GLN A 210 16.77 -20.07 24.38
CA GLN A 210 17.74 -19.87 23.31
C GLN A 210 19.08 -19.30 23.83
N MET A 211 19.05 -18.57 24.93
CA MET A 211 20.25 -18.03 25.57
C MET A 211 21.06 -19.13 26.26
N CYS A 212 20.39 -20.07 26.96
CA CYS A 212 21.06 -21.21 27.54
C CYS A 212 21.57 -22.18 26.46
N LEU A 213 20.84 -22.36 25.39
CA LEU A 213 21.26 -23.20 24.27
C LEU A 213 22.54 -22.65 23.63
N SER A 214 22.62 -21.35 23.33
CA SER A 214 23.79 -20.71 22.72
C SER A 214 25.02 -20.72 23.64
N SER A 215 24.83 -20.74 24.95
CA SER A 215 25.94 -20.82 25.93
C SER A 215 26.36 -22.24 26.30
N GLY A 216 25.78 -23.27 25.65
CA GLY A 216 26.08 -24.70 25.95
C GLY A 216 25.56 -25.18 27.27
N LYS A 217 24.75 -24.38 28.00
CA LYS A 217 24.18 -24.72 29.29
C LYS A 217 22.76 -25.25 29.18
N VAL A 218 22.56 -26.30 28.38
CA VAL A 218 21.23 -26.92 28.24
C VAL A 218 20.84 -27.61 29.54
N LYS A 219 20.13 -26.92 30.40
CA LYS A 219 19.41 -27.52 31.51
C LYS A 219 17.99 -27.82 31.10
N ASN A 220 17.77 -28.90 30.40
CA ASN A 220 16.45 -29.52 30.28
C ASN A 220 16.07 -30.15 31.63
N LYS A 221 15.74 -29.33 32.61
CA LYS A 221 15.03 -29.79 33.79
C LYS A 221 13.58 -29.37 33.65
N ASN A 222 12.70 -30.33 33.78
CA ASN A 222 11.25 -30.31 33.63
C ASN A 222 10.44 -29.27 34.44
N ASN A 223 11.04 -28.22 34.93
CA ASN A 223 10.41 -27.24 35.82
C ASN A 223 10.73 -25.78 35.52
N ASP A 224 11.52 -25.46 34.49
CA ASP A 224 11.77 -24.06 34.17
C ASP A 224 10.67 -23.55 33.29
N THR A 225 9.90 -22.59 33.80
CA THR A 225 8.91 -21.84 32.99
C THR A 225 9.63 -21.09 31.87
N ILE A 226 9.34 -21.46 30.62
CA ILE A 226 9.85 -20.78 29.44
C ILE A 226 8.87 -19.67 29.07
N GLU A 227 9.36 -18.45 29.03
CA GLU A 227 8.60 -17.28 28.65
C GLU A 227 9.08 -16.71 27.30
N VAL A 228 8.16 -16.05 26.60
CA VAL A 228 8.47 -15.39 25.33
C VAL A 228 8.73 -13.92 25.58
N HIS A 229 9.95 -13.49 25.29
CA HIS A 229 10.44 -12.13 25.48
C HIS A 229 10.66 -11.41 24.16
N HIS A 230 10.61 -10.08 24.22
CA HIS A 230 11.00 -9.23 23.09
C HIS A 230 12.52 -9.06 23.05
N ILE A 231 13.14 -9.30 21.89
CA ILE A 231 14.57 -9.03 21.67
C ILE A 231 14.81 -7.52 21.76
N ILE A 232 14.01 -6.74 21.06
CA ILE A 232 13.95 -5.28 21.19
C ILE A 232 12.70 -4.96 22.02
N PRO A 233 12.85 -4.34 23.20
CA PRO A 233 11.70 -4.00 24.05
C PRO A 233 10.70 -3.09 23.35
N ARG A 234 9.42 -3.20 23.70
CA ARG A 234 8.36 -2.34 23.15
C ARG A 234 8.63 -0.86 23.37
N ALA A 235 9.18 -0.49 24.53
CA ALA A 235 9.56 0.89 24.84
C ALA A 235 10.66 1.44 23.90
N ALA A 236 11.45 0.56 23.28
CA ALA A 236 12.48 0.90 22.30
C ALA A 236 12.01 0.69 20.83
N GLY A 237 10.69 0.60 20.61
CA GLY A 237 10.11 0.43 19.26
C GLY A 237 10.03 -1.03 18.78
N GLY A 238 10.26 -2.00 19.66
CA GLY A 238 10.14 -3.42 19.32
C GLY A 238 8.71 -3.84 18.96
N THR A 239 8.58 -4.73 18.00
CA THR A 239 7.31 -5.25 17.47
C THR A 239 6.97 -6.63 18.02
N ASN A 240 5.70 -7.06 17.93
CA ASN A 240 5.27 -8.41 18.25
C ASN A 240 5.50 -9.42 17.11
N ARG A 241 6.33 -9.09 16.12
CA ARG A 241 6.66 -10.03 15.06
C ARG A 241 7.45 -11.22 15.59
N PRO A 242 7.27 -12.44 15.08
CA PRO A 242 8.01 -13.62 15.52
C PRO A 242 9.53 -13.42 15.54
N SER A 243 10.07 -12.66 14.58
CA SER A 243 11.50 -12.34 14.46
C SER A 243 12.04 -11.48 15.61
N ASN A 244 11.17 -10.76 16.32
CA ASN A 244 11.55 -9.95 17.51
C ASN A 244 11.22 -10.67 18.83
N LEU A 245 10.83 -11.93 18.78
CA LEU A 245 10.43 -12.71 19.96
C LEU A 245 11.34 -13.92 20.12
N ILE A 246 11.65 -14.28 21.36
CA ILE A 246 12.58 -15.38 21.70
C ILE A 246 12.14 -16.04 23.00
N CYS A 247 12.33 -17.35 23.10
CA CYS A 247 12.10 -18.10 24.34
C CYS A 247 13.27 -17.97 25.30
N LEU A 248 13.00 -17.57 26.52
CA LEU A 248 13.98 -17.47 27.62
C LEU A 248 13.47 -18.16 28.86
N CYS A 249 14.39 -18.64 29.73
CA CYS A 249 14.07 -19.12 31.07
C CYS A 249 14.21 -17.99 32.10
N HIS A 250 13.73 -18.23 33.28
CA HIS A 250 13.72 -17.25 34.40
C HIS A 250 15.10 -16.98 35.04
N HIS A 251 16.19 -17.57 34.56
CA HIS A 251 17.54 -17.43 35.14
C HIS A 251 18.43 -16.47 34.34
#